data_f7d56fcf48f7ba90c84ed6d8b4ede010
#
_entry.id   f7d56fcf48f7ba90c84ed6d8b4ede010
#
_cell.length_a   1.000
_cell.length_b   1.000
_cell.length_c   1.000
_cell.angle_alpha   90.00
_cell.angle_beta   90.00
_cell.angle_gamma   90.00
#
_symmetry.space_group_name_H-M   'P 1'
#
loop_
_entity.id
_entity.type
_entity.pdbx_description
1 polymer ?
#
loop_
_entity_poly.entity_id
_entity_poly.type
_entity_poly.pdbx_seq_one_letter_code
_entity_poly.pdbx_strand_id
1 'polypeptide(L)'
;AALMAVGVGALAWAGPEAVQNVQKPALSGGPPVVFGFGGEGNQEFMLNGKPFQIRGAEMHPQRIPREYWRHRIRTAKAMGLNTIAFYVFWNDHEQPDGSFDFKTGNRDLEGFLKLCQEEGMWVLFRPGPYACGEWDLGGLPHYLLKDPKAKLRTTEDAKFMKAQTRYLEAVARVAEPFLAKNGGPILMTQLENEYGSYQRKDRKYMEWLKAFWSRKGFGPFYTSDGAGEHFLKGVVLPGVAVGLDPGLNDGHWAVANKCNPGVP
;
A
#
# COMPACT_ATOMS: atom_id res chain seq x y z
N ALA A 1 33.81 -46.91 -6.59
CA ALA A 1 33.23 -45.80 -7.32
C ALA A 1 31.70 -45.78 -7.03
N ALA A 2 31.26 -44.93 -6.12
CA ALA A 2 29.83 -44.72 -5.83
C ALA A 2 29.38 -43.46 -6.57
N LEU A 3 28.49 -43.63 -7.55
CA LEU A 3 27.79 -42.52 -8.19
C LEU A 3 26.71 -42.00 -7.22
N MET A 4 26.84 -40.78 -6.74
CA MET A 4 25.73 -40.06 -6.13
C MET A 4 24.87 -39.47 -7.25
N ALA A 5 23.62 -39.94 -7.37
CA ALA A 5 22.61 -39.30 -8.19
C ALA A 5 22.04 -38.10 -7.44
N VAL A 6 22.33 -36.90 -7.93
CA VAL A 6 21.67 -35.66 -7.47
C VAL A 6 20.30 -35.64 -8.12
N GLY A 7 19.26 -35.87 -7.33
CA GLY A 7 17.88 -35.71 -7.75
C GLY A 7 17.57 -34.23 -7.99
N VAL A 8 17.41 -33.84 -9.24
CA VAL A 8 16.84 -32.55 -9.62
C VAL A 8 15.34 -32.65 -9.34
N GLY A 9 14.91 -32.07 -8.24
CA GLY A 9 13.49 -31.89 -7.96
C GLY A 9 12.87 -30.96 -9.02
N ALA A 10 12.06 -31.54 -9.90
CA ALA A 10 11.27 -30.77 -10.84
C ALA A 10 10.30 -29.89 -10.04
N LEU A 11 10.54 -28.57 -10.02
CA LEU A 11 9.53 -27.59 -9.67
C LEU A 11 8.37 -27.76 -10.66
N ALA A 12 7.29 -28.38 -10.22
CA ALA A 12 6.07 -28.50 -11.00
C ALA A 12 5.56 -27.09 -11.28
N TRP A 13 5.72 -26.64 -12.50
CA TRP A 13 5.08 -25.42 -12.99
C TRP A 13 3.57 -25.68 -12.97
N ALA A 14 2.85 -24.96 -12.10
CA ALA A 14 1.38 -25.01 -12.09
C ALA A 14 0.89 -24.49 -13.43
N GLY A 15 0.31 -25.37 -14.24
CA GLY A 15 -0.17 -25.07 -15.58
C GLY A 15 -1.24 -23.99 -15.60
N PRO A 16 -1.71 -23.60 -16.79
CA PRO A 16 -2.63 -22.46 -16.98
C PRO A 16 -3.95 -22.53 -16.20
N GLU A 17 -4.34 -23.69 -15.70
CA GLU A 17 -5.58 -23.85 -14.89
C GLU A 17 -5.47 -23.23 -13.48
N ALA A 18 -4.29 -23.14 -12.91
CA ALA A 18 -4.10 -22.47 -11.60
C ALA A 18 -4.25 -20.94 -11.69
N VAL A 19 -4.21 -20.37 -12.90
CA VAL A 19 -4.37 -18.92 -13.15
C VAL A 19 -5.84 -18.52 -13.27
N GLN A 20 -6.76 -19.47 -13.51
CA GLN A 20 -8.16 -19.18 -13.83
C GLN A 20 -9.04 -18.80 -12.64
N ASN A 21 -8.58 -18.98 -11.40
CA ASN A 21 -9.37 -18.68 -10.19
C ASN A 21 -8.93 -17.42 -9.42
N VAL A 22 -8.31 -16.44 -10.09
CA VAL A 22 -8.03 -15.15 -9.48
C VAL A 22 -9.33 -14.36 -9.40
N GLN A 23 -9.87 -14.24 -8.20
CA GLN A 23 -11.05 -13.40 -7.95
C GLN A 23 -10.71 -11.96 -8.33
N LYS A 24 -11.43 -11.42 -9.33
CA LYS A 24 -11.23 -10.05 -9.84
C LYS A 24 -12.10 -9.09 -9.05
N PRO A 25 -11.68 -7.81 -8.87
CA PRO A 25 -12.59 -6.79 -8.38
C PRO A 25 -13.83 -6.72 -9.29
N ALA A 26 -15.00 -6.60 -8.69
CA ALA A 26 -16.23 -6.42 -9.43
C ALA A 26 -16.19 -5.07 -10.18
N LEU A 27 -16.83 -4.99 -11.32
CA LEU A 27 -17.13 -3.69 -11.93
C LEU A 27 -18.02 -2.89 -10.96
N SER A 28 -18.01 -1.56 -11.05
CA SER A 28 -18.75 -0.66 -10.16
C SER A 28 -20.18 -1.17 -9.90
N GLY A 29 -20.55 -1.37 -8.64
CA GLY A 29 -21.83 -1.96 -8.24
C GLY A 29 -21.81 -3.47 -7.99
N GLY A 30 -20.64 -4.12 -8.02
CA GLY A 30 -20.50 -5.52 -7.61
C GLY A 30 -20.68 -5.74 -6.10
N PRO A 31 -20.87 -6.98 -5.65
CA PRO A 31 -21.02 -7.27 -4.24
C PRO A 31 -19.76 -6.88 -3.46
N PRO A 32 -19.93 -6.42 -2.20
CA PRO A 32 -18.81 -6.15 -1.32
C PRO A 32 -17.87 -7.35 -1.22
N VAL A 33 -16.57 -7.08 -1.16
CA VAL A 33 -15.53 -8.09 -1.05
C VAL A 33 -14.92 -8.01 0.34
N VAL A 34 -14.83 -9.14 1.03
CA VAL A 34 -14.19 -9.25 2.33
C VAL A 34 -12.72 -9.61 2.12
N PHE A 35 -11.84 -8.69 2.47
CA PHE A 35 -10.40 -8.93 2.49
C PHE A 35 -9.87 -8.75 3.91
N GLY A 36 -8.94 -9.60 4.33
CA GLY A 36 -8.38 -9.55 5.68
C GLY A 36 -7.27 -10.57 5.88
N PHE A 37 -7.00 -10.88 7.13
CA PHE A 37 -5.98 -11.84 7.56
C PHE A 37 -6.66 -13.07 8.14
N GLY A 38 -6.03 -14.24 8.00
CA GLY A 38 -6.54 -15.51 8.48
C GLY A 38 -5.50 -16.62 8.33
N GLY A 39 -5.98 -17.87 8.23
CA GLY A 39 -5.11 -19.04 8.20
C GLY A 39 -4.49 -19.36 9.55
N GLU A 40 -3.50 -20.26 9.56
CA GLU A 40 -2.77 -20.62 10.78
C GLU A 40 -1.99 -19.40 11.30
N GLY A 41 -2.13 -19.09 12.58
CA GLY A 41 -1.48 -17.94 13.21
C GLY A 41 -1.92 -16.58 12.65
N ASN A 42 -2.99 -16.52 11.83
CA ASN A 42 -3.48 -15.31 11.16
C ASN A 42 -2.45 -14.66 10.20
N GLN A 43 -1.59 -15.50 9.59
CA GLN A 43 -0.46 -15.07 8.76
C GLN A 43 -0.73 -15.15 7.24
N GLU A 44 -1.97 -15.39 6.85
CA GLU A 44 -2.38 -15.46 5.45
C GLU A 44 -3.29 -14.30 5.07
N PHE A 45 -3.10 -13.77 3.85
CA PHE A 45 -4.12 -12.91 3.25
C PHE A 45 -5.32 -13.74 2.80
N MET A 46 -6.51 -13.26 3.13
CA MET A 46 -7.78 -13.92 2.82
C MET A 46 -8.66 -13.02 1.96
N LEU A 47 -9.21 -13.57 0.89
CA LEU A 47 -10.18 -12.90 0.03
C LEU A 47 -11.47 -13.72 0.00
N ASN A 48 -12.57 -13.19 0.53
CA ASN A 48 -13.85 -13.90 0.68
C ASN A 48 -13.70 -15.27 1.36
N GLY A 49 -12.91 -15.33 2.43
CA GLY A 49 -12.67 -16.54 3.21
C GLY A 49 -11.74 -17.58 2.57
N LYS A 50 -11.08 -17.26 1.46
CA LYS A 50 -10.11 -18.12 0.79
C LYS A 50 -8.72 -17.51 0.83
N PRO A 51 -7.65 -18.32 0.94
CA PRO A 51 -6.28 -17.84 0.84
C PRO A 51 -6.06 -17.05 -0.46
N PHE A 52 -5.39 -15.91 -0.36
CA PHE A 52 -5.15 -15.03 -1.48
C PHE A 52 -3.69 -14.58 -1.52
N GLN A 53 -3.00 -14.91 -2.59
CA GLN A 53 -1.63 -14.46 -2.82
C GLN A 53 -1.63 -13.12 -3.56
N ILE A 54 -1.10 -12.08 -2.93
CA ILE A 54 -0.84 -10.80 -3.59
C ILE A 54 0.40 -10.95 -4.49
N ARG A 55 0.21 -10.72 -5.78
CA ARG A 55 1.27 -10.61 -6.78
C ARG A 55 1.19 -9.21 -7.37
N GLY A 56 1.96 -8.29 -6.77
CA GLY A 56 1.85 -6.87 -7.04
C GLY A 56 3.00 -6.31 -7.86
N ALA A 57 2.72 -5.20 -8.52
CA ALA A 57 3.73 -4.29 -9.06
C ALA A 57 3.42 -2.86 -8.62
N GLU A 58 4.47 -2.09 -8.41
CA GLU A 58 4.35 -0.67 -8.14
C GLU A 58 4.23 0.11 -9.45
N MET A 59 3.25 1.01 -9.52
CA MET A 59 2.96 1.80 -10.73
C MET A 59 2.51 3.20 -10.32
N HIS A 60 3.36 4.20 -10.52
CA HIS A 60 3.05 5.58 -10.16
C HIS A 60 2.32 6.28 -11.30
N PRO A 61 1.01 6.54 -11.24
CA PRO A 61 0.26 7.21 -12.29
C PRO A 61 0.83 8.59 -12.63
N GLN A 62 1.39 9.30 -11.66
CA GLN A 62 1.98 10.62 -11.85
C GLN A 62 3.18 10.63 -12.81
N ARG A 63 3.87 9.48 -12.96
CA ARG A 63 5.06 9.31 -13.82
C ARG A 63 4.74 8.73 -15.19
N ILE A 64 3.48 8.38 -15.43
CA ILE A 64 3.04 7.73 -16.66
C ILE A 64 2.01 8.63 -17.34
N PRO A 65 2.19 9.04 -18.59
CA PRO A 65 1.16 9.77 -19.30
C PRO A 65 -0.20 9.02 -19.23
N ARG A 66 -1.26 9.75 -18.92
CA ARG A 66 -2.58 9.18 -18.62
C ARG A 66 -3.08 8.20 -19.67
N GLU A 67 -2.86 8.50 -20.93
CA GLU A 67 -3.25 7.68 -22.08
C GLU A 67 -2.58 6.30 -22.12
N TYR A 68 -1.46 6.12 -21.39
CA TYR A 68 -0.76 4.84 -21.26
C TYR A 68 -1.15 4.05 -20.02
N TRP A 69 -1.93 4.58 -19.07
CA TRP A 69 -2.28 3.89 -17.82
C TRP A 69 -2.91 2.52 -18.08
N ARG A 70 -3.94 2.46 -18.92
CA ARG A 70 -4.61 1.20 -19.27
C ARG A 70 -3.64 0.18 -19.87
N HIS A 71 -2.78 0.64 -20.79
CA HIS A 71 -1.77 -0.23 -21.40
C HIS A 71 -0.82 -0.80 -20.34
N ARG A 72 -0.32 0.01 -19.41
CA ARG A 72 0.60 -0.44 -18.35
C ARG A 72 -0.08 -1.41 -17.37
N ILE A 73 -1.31 -1.15 -16.99
CA ILE A 73 -2.10 -2.05 -16.14
C ILE A 73 -2.30 -3.41 -16.84
N ARG A 74 -2.63 -3.42 -18.13
CA ARG A 74 -2.76 -4.65 -18.92
C ARG A 74 -1.45 -5.39 -19.07
N THR A 75 -0.33 -4.69 -19.21
CA THR A 75 1.01 -5.29 -19.25
C THR A 75 1.31 -5.98 -17.92
N ALA A 76 1.08 -5.32 -16.78
CA ALA A 76 1.25 -5.92 -15.46
C ALA A 76 0.41 -7.20 -15.31
N LYS A 77 -0.85 -7.15 -15.76
CA LYS A 77 -1.74 -8.32 -15.75
C LYS A 77 -1.24 -9.46 -16.64
N ALA A 78 -0.72 -9.15 -17.83
CA ALA A 78 -0.15 -10.13 -18.74
C ALA A 78 1.09 -10.82 -18.15
N MET A 79 1.82 -10.15 -17.26
CA MET A 79 2.92 -10.73 -16.49
C MET A 79 2.44 -11.66 -15.35
N GLY A 80 1.14 -11.87 -15.18
CA GLY A 80 0.56 -12.70 -14.11
C GLY A 80 0.35 -11.99 -12.79
N LEU A 81 0.47 -10.66 -12.76
CA LEU A 81 0.18 -9.86 -11.58
C LEU A 81 -1.34 -9.70 -11.39
N ASN A 82 -1.77 -9.55 -10.13
CA ASN A 82 -3.17 -9.38 -9.77
C ASN A 82 -3.43 -8.07 -9.00
N THR A 83 -2.36 -7.33 -8.65
CA THR A 83 -2.43 -6.18 -7.76
C THR A 83 -1.50 -5.07 -8.24
N ILE A 84 -1.96 -3.83 -8.17
CA ILE A 84 -1.17 -2.62 -8.41
C ILE A 84 -0.99 -1.89 -7.08
N ALA A 85 0.26 -1.55 -6.72
CA ALA A 85 0.57 -0.63 -5.64
C ALA A 85 0.90 0.74 -6.20
N PHE A 86 0.44 1.81 -5.58
CA PHE A 86 0.81 3.16 -6.01
C PHE A 86 0.68 4.20 -4.90
N TYR A 87 1.54 5.21 -4.97
CA TYR A 87 1.52 6.36 -4.08
C TYR A 87 0.55 7.44 -4.54
N VAL A 88 0.06 8.21 -3.55
CA VAL A 88 -0.54 9.52 -3.77
C VAL A 88 0.42 10.56 -3.24
N PHE A 89 1.04 11.34 -4.12
CA PHE A 89 2.03 12.35 -3.73
C PHE A 89 1.32 13.65 -3.34
N TRP A 90 1.38 14.00 -2.07
CA TRP A 90 0.66 15.16 -1.54
C TRP A 90 1.00 16.46 -2.27
N ASN A 91 2.32 16.74 -2.50
CA ASN A 91 2.77 17.95 -3.18
C ASN A 91 2.41 18.03 -4.67
N ASP A 92 2.02 16.92 -5.29
CA ASP A 92 1.50 16.92 -6.66
C ASP A 92 0.01 17.32 -6.70
N HIS A 93 -0.75 16.90 -5.69
CA HIS A 93 -2.19 17.12 -5.64
C HIS A 93 -2.57 18.46 -5.00
N GLU A 94 -1.82 18.96 -4.02
CA GLU A 94 -2.10 20.25 -3.40
C GLU A 94 -1.66 21.41 -4.29
N GLN A 95 -2.60 22.28 -4.64
CA GLN A 95 -2.38 23.43 -5.50
C GLN A 95 -1.88 24.64 -4.69
N PRO A 96 -1.27 25.64 -5.34
CA PRO A 96 -0.75 26.84 -4.66
C PRO A 96 -1.80 27.62 -3.85
N ASP A 97 -3.05 27.54 -4.22
CA ASP A 97 -4.18 28.17 -3.49
C ASP A 97 -4.68 27.32 -2.30
N GLY A 98 -4.04 26.16 -2.07
CA GLY A 98 -4.40 25.21 -1.02
C GLY A 98 -5.57 24.28 -1.35
N SER A 99 -6.13 24.36 -2.54
CA SER A 99 -7.08 23.35 -3.03
C SER A 99 -6.38 22.04 -3.39
N PHE A 100 -7.15 20.97 -3.63
CA PHE A 100 -6.62 19.69 -4.08
C PHE A 100 -7.18 19.32 -5.45
N ASP A 101 -6.28 18.99 -6.38
CA ASP A 101 -6.63 18.47 -7.71
C ASP A 101 -6.44 16.95 -7.74
N PHE A 102 -7.53 16.21 -7.87
CA PHE A 102 -7.58 14.76 -8.06
C PHE A 102 -8.23 14.36 -9.38
N LYS A 103 -8.26 15.27 -10.37
CA LYS A 103 -9.00 15.07 -11.64
C LYS A 103 -8.20 15.37 -12.89
N THR A 104 -7.23 16.27 -12.83
CA THR A 104 -6.56 16.78 -14.04
C THR A 104 -5.36 15.91 -14.42
N GLY A 105 -5.34 15.41 -15.66
CA GLY A 105 -4.21 14.70 -16.23
C GLY A 105 -3.77 13.50 -15.37
N ASN A 106 -2.51 13.46 -14.99
CA ASN A 106 -1.92 12.38 -14.18
C ASN A 106 -2.33 12.42 -12.70
N ARG A 107 -3.01 13.49 -12.25
CA ARG A 107 -3.58 13.61 -10.89
C ARG A 107 -4.94 12.97 -10.73
N ASP A 108 -5.53 12.42 -11.80
CA ASP A 108 -6.85 11.82 -11.77
C ASP A 108 -6.84 10.48 -10.99
N LEU A 109 -6.84 10.60 -9.66
CA LEU A 109 -6.86 9.47 -8.74
C LEU A 109 -8.09 8.58 -8.94
N GLU A 110 -9.26 9.18 -9.11
CA GLU A 110 -10.51 8.46 -9.35
C GLU A 110 -10.44 7.66 -10.64
N GLY A 111 -9.97 8.29 -11.73
CA GLY A 111 -9.82 7.65 -13.03
C GLY A 111 -8.82 6.48 -12.99
N PHE A 112 -7.71 6.59 -12.25
CA PHE A 112 -6.75 5.51 -12.12
C PHE A 112 -7.33 4.32 -11.33
N LEU A 113 -8.04 4.58 -10.23
CA LEU A 113 -8.72 3.53 -9.45
C LEU A 113 -9.80 2.82 -10.28
N LYS A 114 -10.59 3.56 -11.06
CA LYS A 114 -11.56 2.99 -12.02
C LYS A 114 -10.88 2.09 -13.04
N LEU A 115 -9.76 2.52 -13.61
CA LEU A 115 -9.01 1.71 -14.57
C LEU A 115 -8.50 0.41 -13.96
N CYS A 116 -7.95 0.44 -12.73
CA CYS A 116 -7.56 -0.78 -12.02
C CYS A 116 -8.74 -1.73 -11.86
N GLN A 117 -9.90 -1.22 -11.46
CA GLN A 117 -11.12 -1.99 -11.31
C GLN A 117 -11.62 -2.59 -12.63
N GLU A 118 -11.71 -1.79 -13.69
CA GLU A 118 -12.13 -2.22 -15.03
C GLU A 118 -11.24 -3.33 -15.60
N GLU A 119 -9.92 -3.20 -15.39
CA GLU A 119 -8.96 -4.22 -15.85
C GLU A 119 -8.88 -5.42 -14.91
N GLY A 120 -9.62 -5.42 -13.79
CA GLY A 120 -9.67 -6.52 -12.84
C GLY A 120 -8.39 -6.66 -12.02
N MET A 121 -7.76 -5.55 -11.65
CA MET A 121 -6.58 -5.48 -10.79
C MET A 121 -6.95 -4.94 -9.42
N TRP A 122 -6.49 -5.63 -8.37
CA TRP A 122 -6.59 -5.13 -7.02
C TRP A 122 -5.60 -3.99 -6.75
N VAL A 123 -5.78 -3.28 -5.64
CA VAL A 123 -4.95 -2.14 -5.29
C VAL A 123 -4.43 -2.25 -3.87
N LEU A 124 -3.13 -2.06 -3.68
CA LEU A 124 -2.51 -1.66 -2.42
C LEU A 124 -2.37 -0.13 -2.44
N PHE A 125 -3.15 0.53 -1.62
CA PHE A 125 -3.26 1.98 -1.61
C PHE A 125 -2.22 2.60 -0.68
N ARG A 126 -1.40 3.51 -1.21
CA ARG A 126 -0.27 4.14 -0.50
C ARG A 126 -0.45 5.67 -0.41
N PRO A 127 -1.33 6.17 0.49
CA PRO A 127 -1.72 7.57 0.51
C PRO A 127 -0.72 8.52 1.20
N GLY A 128 0.37 8.01 1.73
CA GLY A 128 1.31 8.80 2.51
C GLY A 128 0.85 9.05 3.96
N PRO A 129 1.10 10.26 4.52
CA PRO A 129 1.43 11.54 3.87
C PRO A 129 2.84 11.65 3.28
N TYR A 130 3.84 10.96 3.84
CA TYR A 130 5.15 10.80 3.25
C TYR A 130 5.16 9.52 2.41
N ALA A 131 5.59 9.62 1.17
CA ALA A 131 5.57 8.52 0.21
C ALA A 131 6.96 8.04 -0.21
N CYS A 132 8.02 8.83 -0.01
CA CYS A 132 9.36 8.57 -0.56
C CYS A 132 9.34 8.46 -2.09
N GLY A 133 9.48 7.27 -2.65
CA GLY A 133 9.26 6.95 -4.06
C GLY A 133 10.15 7.71 -5.03
N GLU A 134 11.37 8.14 -4.61
CA GLU A 134 12.24 9.02 -5.39
C GLU A 134 11.49 10.24 -5.97
N TRP A 135 10.56 10.78 -5.16
CA TRP A 135 9.78 11.96 -5.46
C TRP A 135 10.24 13.13 -4.59
N ASP A 136 10.10 14.35 -5.10
CA ASP A 136 10.56 15.57 -4.43
C ASP A 136 9.97 15.66 -3.01
N LEU A 137 10.85 15.84 -2.00
CA LEU A 137 10.54 15.83 -0.56
C LEU A 137 9.72 14.60 -0.09
N GLY A 138 9.80 13.48 -0.82
CA GLY A 138 8.99 12.30 -0.53
C GLY A 138 7.49 12.55 -0.64
N GLY A 139 7.09 13.54 -1.44
CA GLY A 139 5.71 13.95 -1.64
C GLY A 139 5.20 15.02 -0.67
N LEU A 140 5.98 15.44 0.31
CA LEU A 140 5.57 16.50 1.24
C LEU A 140 5.62 17.88 0.57
N PRO A 141 4.65 18.77 0.80
CA PRO A 141 4.70 20.14 0.27
C PRO A 141 5.85 20.95 0.85
N HIS A 142 6.56 21.67 -0.01
CA HIS A 142 7.73 22.47 0.37
C HIS A 142 7.43 23.55 1.42
N TYR A 143 6.20 24.07 1.47
CA TYR A 143 5.84 25.10 2.45
C TYR A 143 5.94 24.60 3.92
N LEU A 144 5.87 23.29 4.14
CA LEU A 144 6.06 22.70 5.47
C LEU A 144 7.48 22.92 6.01
N LEU A 145 8.46 23.16 5.12
CA LEU A 145 9.85 23.41 5.48
C LEU A 145 10.20 24.90 5.62
N LYS A 146 9.23 25.81 5.43
CA LYS A 146 9.47 27.25 5.60
C LYS A 146 9.85 27.63 7.04
N ASP A 147 9.38 26.86 8.02
CA ASP A 147 9.76 27.03 9.42
C ASP A 147 10.90 26.03 9.71
N PRO A 148 12.14 26.51 9.98
CA PRO A 148 13.27 25.64 10.27
C PRO A 148 13.10 24.82 11.56
N LYS A 149 12.14 25.16 12.38
CA LYS A 149 11.77 24.41 13.61
C LYS A 149 10.65 23.42 13.38
N ALA A 150 10.10 23.32 12.17
CA ALA A 150 9.02 22.39 11.86
C ALA A 150 9.45 20.94 12.17
N LYS A 151 8.54 20.22 12.81
CA LYS A 151 8.71 18.80 13.09
C LYS A 151 7.73 18.03 12.20
N LEU A 152 8.26 17.37 11.18
CA LEU A 152 7.45 16.60 10.25
C LEU A 152 7.23 15.17 10.77
N ARG A 153 6.22 14.49 10.26
CA ARG A 153 5.93 13.08 10.53
C ARG A 153 5.87 12.77 12.03
N THR A 154 5.17 13.61 12.80
CA THR A 154 5.02 13.45 14.25
C THR A 154 3.80 14.19 14.77
N THR A 155 3.24 13.74 15.88
CA THR A 155 2.14 14.40 16.60
C THR A 155 2.56 15.66 17.36
N GLU A 156 3.87 15.91 17.50
CA GLU A 156 4.39 17.04 18.28
C GLU A 156 4.25 18.41 17.55
N ASP A 157 3.97 18.42 16.26
CA ASP A 157 3.81 19.65 15.49
C ASP A 157 2.36 19.84 15.03
N ALA A 158 1.65 20.74 15.70
CA ALA A 158 0.25 21.01 15.41
C ALA A 158 0.02 21.58 13.99
N LYS A 159 0.99 22.30 13.42
CA LYS A 159 0.88 22.85 12.05
C LYS A 159 0.97 21.71 11.03
N PHE A 160 1.93 20.80 11.21
CA PHE A 160 2.07 19.60 10.38
C PHE A 160 0.81 18.74 10.49
N MET A 161 0.37 18.45 11.72
CA MET A 161 -0.84 17.63 11.94
C MET A 161 -2.09 18.22 11.29
N LYS A 162 -2.27 19.54 11.38
CA LYS A 162 -3.39 20.22 10.71
C LYS A 162 -3.29 20.12 9.18
N ALA A 163 -2.12 20.36 8.62
CA ALA A 163 -1.91 20.31 7.17
C ALA A 163 -2.11 18.90 6.62
N GLN A 164 -1.48 17.87 7.22
CA GLN A 164 -1.66 16.50 6.78
C GLN A 164 -3.09 16.00 6.94
N THR A 165 -3.80 16.38 8.02
CA THR A 165 -5.20 16.00 8.20
C THR A 165 -6.05 16.51 7.04
N ARG A 166 -5.87 17.76 6.62
CA ARG A 166 -6.57 18.34 5.47
C ARG A 166 -6.30 17.55 4.18
N TYR A 167 -5.04 17.17 3.95
CA TYR A 167 -4.66 16.33 2.81
C TYR A 167 -5.31 14.95 2.87
N LEU A 168 -5.14 14.25 3.98
CA LEU A 168 -5.68 12.90 4.14
C LEU A 168 -7.22 12.86 4.07
N GLU A 169 -7.90 13.90 4.56
CA GLU A 169 -9.35 14.08 4.40
C GLU A 169 -9.74 14.21 2.92
N ALA A 170 -8.95 14.94 2.14
CA ALA A 170 -9.21 15.11 0.71
C ALA A 170 -9.01 13.80 -0.06
N VAL A 171 -7.92 13.08 0.23
CA VAL A 171 -7.64 11.76 -0.36
C VAL A 171 -8.72 10.73 0.03
N ALA A 172 -9.11 10.70 1.30
CA ALA A 172 -10.12 9.77 1.79
C ALA A 172 -11.45 9.91 1.05
N ARG A 173 -11.92 11.15 0.81
CA ARG A 173 -13.16 11.40 0.06
C ARG A 173 -13.16 10.83 -1.35
N VAL A 174 -12.00 10.83 -2.02
CA VAL A 174 -11.89 10.28 -3.39
C VAL A 174 -11.77 8.76 -3.36
N ALA A 175 -11.01 8.21 -2.40
CA ALA A 175 -10.64 6.80 -2.40
C ALA A 175 -11.66 5.89 -1.67
N GLU A 176 -12.45 6.42 -0.73
CA GLU A 176 -13.41 5.63 0.07
C GLU A 176 -14.40 4.82 -0.77
N PRO A 177 -15.00 5.34 -1.87
CA PRO A 177 -15.90 4.56 -2.72
C PRO A 177 -15.23 3.35 -3.37
N PHE A 178 -13.89 3.35 -3.47
CA PHE A 178 -13.11 2.30 -4.10
C PHE A 178 -12.58 1.23 -3.15
N LEU A 179 -12.98 1.24 -1.89
CA LEU A 179 -12.63 0.17 -0.95
C LEU A 179 -13.28 -1.15 -1.36
N ALA A 180 -12.58 -2.27 -1.16
CA ALA A 180 -13.09 -3.61 -1.50
C ALA A 180 -14.44 -3.92 -0.84
N LYS A 181 -14.63 -3.49 0.40
CA LYS A 181 -15.92 -3.60 1.11
C LYS A 181 -17.06 -2.82 0.44
N ASN A 182 -16.75 -1.81 -0.38
CA ASN A 182 -17.71 -1.03 -1.16
C ASN A 182 -17.78 -1.52 -2.62
N GLY A 183 -17.16 -2.67 -2.94
CA GLY A 183 -17.11 -3.23 -4.30
C GLY A 183 -15.97 -2.69 -5.17
N GLY A 184 -15.08 -1.87 -4.61
CA GLY A 184 -13.91 -1.31 -5.31
C GLY A 184 -12.67 -2.22 -5.28
N PRO A 185 -11.55 -1.76 -5.87
CA PRO A 185 -10.34 -2.58 -5.97
C PRO A 185 -9.38 -2.44 -4.78
N ILE A 186 -9.54 -1.49 -3.85
CA ILE A 186 -8.59 -1.25 -2.75
C ILE A 186 -8.73 -2.33 -1.68
N LEU A 187 -7.71 -3.20 -1.55
CA LEU A 187 -7.63 -4.26 -0.55
C LEU A 187 -7.06 -3.77 0.78
N MET A 188 -5.94 -3.07 0.74
CA MET A 188 -5.23 -2.58 1.93
C MET A 188 -4.75 -1.14 1.75
N THR A 189 -4.55 -0.47 2.88
CA THR A 189 -4.01 0.89 2.94
C THR A 189 -2.69 0.87 3.71
N GLN A 190 -1.63 1.43 3.12
CA GLN A 190 -0.36 1.62 3.78
C GLN A 190 -0.44 2.76 4.80
N LEU A 191 0.19 2.54 5.94
CA LEU A 191 0.42 3.57 6.96
C LEU A 191 1.86 4.06 6.83
N GLU A 192 2.02 5.32 6.42
CA GLU A 192 3.32 5.96 6.26
C GLU A 192 4.22 5.29 5.21
N ASN A 193 5.52 5.58 5.17
CA ASN A 193 6.51 4.87 4.36
C ASN A 193 7.88 4.90 5.05
N GLU A 194 8.48 3.72 5.22
CA GLU A 194 9.78 3.53 5.86
C GLU A 194 9.93 4.32 7.16
N TYR A 195 8.85 4.37 7.94
CA TYR A 195 8.82 5.17 9.16
C TYR A 195 9.82 4.66 10.20
N GLY A 196 10.14 3.36 10.13
CA GLY A 196 11.19 2.75 10.93
C GLY A 196 12.59 3.28 10.68
N SER A 197 12.86 3.81 9.48
CA SER A 197 14.11 4.50 9.13
C SER A 197 14.12 5.96 9.58
N TYR A 198 12.97 6.52 9.91
CA TYR A 198 12.86 7.91 10.35
C TYR A 198 13.26 8.05 11.82
N GLN A 199 14.15 9.00 12.11
CA GLN A 199 14.79 9.11 13.43
C GLN A 199 13.82 9.29 14.59
N ARG A 200 12.68 9.97 14.39
CA ARG A 200 11.73 10.27 15.48
C ARG A 200 10.99 9.06 16.00
N LYS A 201 10.58 8.15 15.12
CA LYS A 201 9.80 6.93 15.48
C LYS A 201 8.67 7.23 16.47
N ASP A 202 7.87 8.26 16.19
CA ASP A 202 6.73 8.65 17.04
C ASP A 202 5.60 7.62 16.90
N ARG A 203 5.52 6.68 17.85
CA ARG A 203 4.48 5.66 17.85
C ARG A 203 3.06 6.25 17.89
N LYS A 204 2.85 7.37 18.60
CA LYS A 204 1.56 8.06 18.67
C LYS A 204 1.12 8.56 17.29
N TYR A 205 2.08 8.96 16.47
CA TYR A 205 1.81 9.36 15.09
C TYR A 205 1.30 8.18 14.24
N MET A 206 1.94 7.02 14.32
CA MET A 206 1.48 5.82 13.62
C MET A 206 0.09 5.36 14.11
N GLU A 207 -0.13 5.38 15.42
CA GLU A 207 -1.44 5.09 16.02
C GLU A 207 -2.52 6.08 15.56
N TRP A 208 -2.16 7.37 15.47
CA TRP A 208 -3.06 8.41 14.94
C TRP A 208 -3.42 8.15 13.48
N LEU A 209 -2.45 7.82 12.63
CA LEU A 209 -2.70 7.48 11.22
C LEU A 209 -3.65 6.28 11.09
N LYS A 210 -3.37 5.19 11.83
CA LYS A 210 -4.25 4.02 11.86
C LYS A 210 -5.66 4.39 12.29
N ALA A 211 -5.80 5.16 13.37
CA ALA A 211 -7.10 5.60 13.87
C ALA A 211 -7.82 6.53 12.89
N PHE A 212 -7.09 7.44 12.23
CA PHE A 212 -7.65 8.32 11.20
C PHE A 212 -8.28 7.51 10.07
N TRP A 213 -7.51 6.62 9.45
CA TRP A 213 -7.96 5.80 8.33
C TRP A 213 -9.10 4.83 8.74
N SER A 214 -9.00 4.23 9.94
CA SER A 214 -10.06 3.36 10.47
C SER A 214 -11.39 4.10 10.61
N ARG A 215 -11.40 5.34 11.12
CA ARG A 215 -12.63 6.16 11.21
C ARG A 215 -13.23 6.50 9.85
N LYS A 216 -12.42 6.53 8.80
CA LYS A 216 -12.89 6.69 7.40
C LYS A 216 -13.29 5.36 6.76
N GLY A 217 -13.24 4.27 7.52
CA GLY A 217 -13.62 2.94 7.05
C GLY A 217 -12.56 2.22 6.22
N PHE A 218 -11.33 2.73 6.14
CA PHE A 218 -10.21 2.06 5.48
C PHE A 218 -9.66 0.92 6.34
N GLY A 219 -8.94 0.03 5.72
CA GLY A 219 -8.33 -1.16 6.28
C GLY A 219 -8.74 -2.42 5.52
N PRO A 220 -8.03 -3.54 5.75
CA PRO A 220 -6.88 -3.69 6.64
C PRO A 220 -5.67 -2.86 6.24
N PHE A 221 -4.69 -2.79 7.16
CA PHE A 221 -3.52 -1.94 7.00
C PHE A 221 -2.24 -2.73 6.88
N TYR A 222 -1.23 -2.11 6.27
CA TYR A 222 0.15 -2.59 6.27
C TYR A 222 1.14 -1.44 6.40
N THR A 223 2.37 -1.74 6.80
CA THR A 223 3.53 -0.84 6.72
C THR A 223 4.49 -1.33 5.66
N SER A 224 5.45 -0.50 5.27
CA SER A 224 6.58 -0.86 4.41
C SER A 224 7.82 -0.27 5.05
N ASP A 225 8.69 -1.12 5.58
CA ASP A 225 9.87 -0.73 6.36
C ASP A 225 11.07 -1.60 6.01
N GLY A 226 12.27 -1.13 6.36
CA GLY A 226 13.49 -1.91 6.21
C GLY A 226 13.46 -3.23 7.00
N ALA A 227 14.13 -4.24 6.47
CA ALA A 227 14.16 -5.60 7.02
C ALA A 227 15.14 -5.72 8.20
N GLY A 228 14.71 -5.35 9.39
CA GLY A 228 15.52 -5.50 10.59
C GLY A 228 14.80 -5.03 11.84
N GLU A 229 15.12 -5.62 12.99
CA GLU A 229 14.45 -5.31 14.26
C GLU A 229 14.48 -3.81 14.60
N HIS A 230 15.58 -3.12 14.29
CA HIS A 230 15.74 -1.69 14.56
C HIS A 230 14.85 -0.80 13.68
N PHE A 231 14.44 -1.28 12.50
CA PHE A 231 13.46 -0.59 11.65
C PHE A 231 12.02 -0.82 12.12
N LEU A 232 11.72 -2.03 12.57
CA LEU A 232 10.36 -2.43 12.93
C LEU A 232 9.98 -2.01 14.36
N LYS A 233 10.97 -2.01 15.29
CA LYS A 233 10.72 -1.73 16.70
C LYS A 233 10.18 -0.32 16.93
N GLY A 234 8.99 -0.25 17.56
CA GLY A 234 8.34 1.01 17.92
C GLY A 234 7.45 1.62 16.83
N VAL A 235 7.46 1.08 15.60
CA VAL A 235 6.63 1.59 14.49
C VAL A 235 5.56 0.62 14.05
N VAL A 236 5.78 -0.68 14.14
CA VAL A 236 4.75 -1.68 13.84
C VAL A 236 3.63 -1.65 14.87
N LEU A 237 2.40 -1.81 14.41
CA LEU A 237 1.20 -1.74 15.23
C LEU A 237 0.45 -3.08 15.22
N PRO A 238 -0.17 -3.49 16.33
CA PRO A 238 -0.97 -4.71 16.37
C PRO A 238 -2.05 -4.72 15.29
N GLY A 239 -2.18 -5.87 14.58
CA GLY A 239 -3.16 -6.06 13.51
C GLY A 239 -2.88 -5.27 12.23
N VAL A 240 -1.64 -4.84 12.03
CA VAL A 240 -1.15 -4.20 10.80
C VAL A 240 -0.13 -5.14 10.18
N ALA A 241 -0.31 -5.55 8.93
CA ALA A 241 0.65 -6.41 8.23
C ALA A 241 2.00 -5.71 8.05
N VAL A 242 3.08 -6.46 8.03
CA VAL A 242 4.45 -5.92 7.93
C VAL A 242 5.00 -6.17 6.53
N GLY A 243 5.07 -5.12 5.71
CA GLY A 243 5.83 -5.13 4.46
C GLY A 243 7.30 -4.87 4.73
N LEU A 244 8.17 -5.63 4.10
CA LEU A 244 9.62 -5.50 4.22
C LEU A 244 10.24 -5.05 2.90
N ASP A 245 11.08 -4.02 2.95
CA ASP A 245 11.87 -3.50 1.84
C ASP A 245 13.36 -3.84 2.03
N PRO A 246 14.15 -3.94 0.98
CA PRO A 246 14.40 -5.04 0.04
C PRO A 246 15.51 -5.99 0.55
N GLY A 247 15.96 -6.94 -0.31
CA GLY A 247 17.08 -7.82 -0.02
C GLY A 247 16.74 -8.90 1.02
N LEU A 248 15.57 -9.47 0.91
CA LEU A 248 14.98 -10.34 1.90
C LEU A 248 15.62 -11.73 1.95
N ASN A 249 15.70 -12.29 3.14
CA ASN A 249 15.98 -13.69 3.41
C ASN A 249 15.05 -14.19 4.53
N ASP A 250 15.05 -15.50 4.77
CA ASP A 250 14.16 -16.12 5.77
C ASP A 250 14.33 -15.54 7.17
N GLY A 251 15.54 -15.08 7.54
CA GLY A 251 15.79 -14.41 8.82
C GLY A 251 15.05 -13.11 8.99
N HIS A 252 14.81 -12.36 7.92
CA HIS A 252 14.05 -11.12 7.97
C HIS A 252 12.56 -11.35 8.28
N TRP A 253 11.97 -12.39 7.70
CA TRP A 253 10.60 -12.80 8.01
C TRP A 253 10.45 -13.25 9.47
N ALA A 254 11.41 -13.99 9.99
CA ALA A 254 11.43 -14.38 11.40
C ALA A 254 11.47 -13.16 12.34
N VAL A 255 12.24 -12.12 11.97
CA VAL A 255 12.30 -10.85 12.72
C VAL A 255 10.96 -10.12 12.64
N ALA A 256 10.33 -10.04 11.48
CA ALA A 256 9.02 -9.40 11.31
C ALA A 256 7.96 -10.10 12.18
N ASN A 257 7.86 -11.41 12.12
CA ASN A 257 6.94 -12.21 12.93
C ASN A 257 7.19 -12.05 14.43
N LYS A 258 8.45 -11.94 14.87
CA LYS A 258 8.79 -11.66 16.27
C LYS A 258 8.33 -10.27 16.70
N CYS A 259 8.49 -9.25 15.83
CA CYS A 259 8.14 -7.86 16.14
C CYS A 259 6.62 -7.63 16.12
N ASN A 260 5.88 -8.32 15.28
CA ASN A 260 4.44 -8.18 15.12
C ASN A 260 3.75 -9.52 14.81
N PRO A 261 3.60 -10.38 15.83
CA PRO A 261 2.99 -11.70 15.65
C PRO A 261 1.50 -11.60 15.30
N GLY A 262 0.98 -12.63 14.60
CA GLY A 262 -0.44 -12.76 14.29
C GLY A 262 -0.93 -11.86 13.13
N VAL A 263 -0.03 -11.50 12.22
CA VAL A 263 -0.33 -10.81 10.95
C VAL A 263 0.58 -11.33 9.84
N PRO A 264 0.18 -11.21 8.57
CA PRO A 264 1.06 -11.47 7.42
C PRO A 264 2.27 -10.54 7.40
#